data_aa1067b317f5c9b2034ba8c628f40d99
#
_entry.id   aa1067b317f5c9b2034ba8c628f40d99
#
_cell.length_a   1.000
_cell.length_b   1.000
_cell.length_c   1.000
_cell.angle_alpha   90.00
_cell.angle_beta   90.00
_cell.angle_gamma   90.00
#
_symmetry.space_group_name_H-M   'P 1'
#
loop_
_entity.id
_entity.type
_entity.pdbx_description
1 polymer ?
#
loop_
_entity_poly.entity_id
_entity_poly.type
_entity_poly.pdbx_seq_one_letter_code
_entity_poly.pdbx_strand_id
1 'polypeptide(L)'
;MRRLLLNNNGQFCVSQLVTRHVSSNNGAGTSAISQTQKQESQSNTTTASSKEDKYGAKYCMNLVQKYDYENYLSTLLLPKELRPAAFALRAFNVEVSRSVGAQISEPQIAKMRLKFWYDSIDKCFEPEASKSYVKDQPVLRELRRTVGARKLNKIYLRRLVTARERPANQAFETLRELEDYADQTCASMLHLLVELSGIKDLQVDHAASHLGKAQGIAILLRAIPHAGRQQAVCVPLEVLVKHGVSQERILRSDRNDKGVEECIFEVASLANTHLKLTRQLLPEVPRVVRKIFLPAVAIDGYLERLRRSHFLLAHPSCMKRDTLLPARLFWKTLFNKY
;
A
#
# COMPACT_ATOMS: atom_id res chain seq x y z
N MET A 1 -8.46 -9.08 36.12
CA MET A 1 -9.14 -7.89 35.53
C MET A 1 -8.05 -6.88 35.11
N ARG A 2 -7.63 -6.88 33.86
CA ARG A 2 -6.75 -5.87 33.27
C ARG A 2 -7.56 -5.06 32.27
N ARG A 3 -7.83 -3.80 32.59
CA ARG A 3 -8.51 -2.84 31.74
C ARG A 3 -7.68 -2.63 30.46
N LEU A 4 -8.27 -2.98 29.32
CA LEU A 4 -7.83 -2.55 27.99
C LEU A 4 -8.14 -1.06 27.86
N LEU A 5 -7.12 -0.22 27.94
CA LEU A 5 -7.21 1.19 27.53
C LEU A 5 -7.23 1.23 26.00
N LEU A 6 -8.40 1.37 25.44
CA LEU A 6 -8.62 1.78 24.06
C LEU A 6 -8.29 3.27 23.95
N ASN A 7 -7.21 3.62 23.27
CA ASN A 7 -6.98 4.98 22.86
C ASN A 7 -7.99 5.38 21.79
N ASN A 8 -8.78 6.39 22.08
CA ASN A 8 -9.91 6.91 21.30
C ASN A 8 -9.50 7.75 20.07
N ASN A 9 -8.43 7.43 19.38
CA ASN A 9 -8.06 8.10 18.15
C ASN A 9 -7.83 7.06 17.06
N GLY A 10 -8.78 6.95 16.13
CA GLY A 10 -8.74 6.12 14.93
C GLY A 10 -7.67 6.57 13.93
N GLN A 11 -6.44 6.74 14.39
CA GLN A 11 -5.29 7.13 13.58
C GLN A 11 -4.63 5.91 12.98
N PHE A 12 -4.35 5.97 11.69
CA PHE A 12 -3.30 5.19 11.05
C PHE A 12 -1.96 5.60 11.66
N CYS A 13 -1.65 5.11 12.85
CA CYS A 13 -0.35 5.30 13.45
C CYS A 13 0.60 4.27 12.85
N VAL A 14 1.45 4.73 11.94
CA VAL A 14 2.63 3.99 11.47
C VAL A 14 3.67 4.09 12.57
N SER A 15 3.40 3.54 13.77
CA SER A 15 4.44 3.33 14.77
C SER A 15 3.90 2.79 16.07
N GLN A 16 4.31 1.65 16.40
CA GLN A 16 4.81 1.12 17.65
C GLN A 16 4.65 -0.40 17.67
N LEU A 17 5.77 -1.06 17.74
CA LEU A 17 6.11 -2.20 18.60
C LEU A 17 7.19 -3.06 17.91
N VAL A 18 8.42 -2.74 18.21
CA VAL A 18 9.50 -3.75 18.31
C VAL A 18 10.38 -3.31 19.48
N THR A 19 10.21 -3.92 20.63
CA THR A 19 11.28 -4.19 21.61
C THR A 19 10.85 -5.29 22.58
N ARG A 20 11.78 -6.22 22.78
CA ARG A 20 11.85 -7.35 23.75
C ARG A 20 11.33 -8.68 23.18
N HIS A 21 12.13 -9.75 23.02
CA HIS A 21 13.08 -10.33 23.97
C HIS A 21 14.19 -11.07 23.23
N VAL A 22 15.43 -10.73 23.55
CA VAL A 22 16.56 -11.66 23.46
C VAL A 22 16.69 -12.25 24.85
N SER A 23 16.61 -13.55 24.97
CA SER A 23 17.03 -14.28 26.16
C SER A 23 17.79 -15.52 25.71
N SER A 24 19.05 -15.51 26.07
CA SER A 24 20.03 -16.56 25.95
C SER A 24 19.65 -17.79 26.78
N ASN A 25 19.89 -18.99 26.24
CA ASN A 25 20.26 -20.11 27.06
C ASN A 25 21.27 -21.02 26.34
N ASN A 26 22.48 -21.05 26.89
CA ASN A 26 23.51 -22.03 26.62
C ASN A 26 23.17 -23.32 27.36
N GLY A 27 23.45 -24.46 26.76
CA GLY A 27 23.40 -25.76 27.40
C GLY A 27 24.01 -26.81 26.49
N ALA A 28 25.25 -27.19 26.81
CA ALA A 28 25.99 -28.24 26.12
C ALA A 28 25.49 -29.65 26.52
N GLY A 29 25.62 -30.59 25.60
CA GLY A 29 25.38 -32.01 25.85
C GLY A 29 25.74 -32.86 24.64
N THR A 30 26.87 -33.54 24.77
CA THR A 30 27.55 -34.41 23.78
C THR A 30 26.91 -35.77 23.61
N SER A 31 27.11 -36.32 22.42
CA SER A 31 27.44 -37.73 22.03
C SER A 31 26.35 -38.74 21.70
N ALA A 32 26.56 -39.28 20.51
CA ALA A 32 26.34 -40.65 20.00
C ALA A 32 24.88 -41.12 19.82
N ILE A 33 24.53 -41.40 18.61
CA ILE A 33 24.23 -42.71 18.01
C ILE A 33 23.91 -42.54 16.52
N SER A 34 24.69 -43.21 15.73
CA SER A 34 24.64 -43.30 14.28
C SER A 34 23.62 -44.35 13.79
N GLN A 35 23.16 -44.12 12.55
CA GLN A 35 22.58 -45.13 11.64
C GLN A 35 21.15 -45.61 11.92
N THR A 36 20.14 -44.74 11.66
CA THR A 36 18.83 -45.17 11.11
C THR A 36 18.03 -43.97 10.55
N GLN A 37 18.66 -43.01 9.91
CA GLN A 37 17.99 -41.77 9.48
C GLN A 37 18.16 -41.51 7.97
N LYS A 38 17.77 -42.41 7.09
CA LYS A 38 17.71 -42.10 5.66
C LYS A 38 16.30 -42.10 5.03
N GLN A 39 15.29 -42.52 5.73
CA GLN A 39 13.90 -42.50 5.21
C GLN A 39 12.94 -41.50 5.87
N GLU A 40 13.25 -40.95 7.03
CA GLU A 40 12.42 -39.91 7.68
C GLU A 40 12.73 -38.48 7.24
N SER A 41 13.87 -38.22 6.57
CA SER A 41 14.28 -36.85 6.19
C SER A 41 13.52 -36.27 4.99
N GLN A 42 12.85 -37.08 4.16
CA GLN A 42 12.07 -36.58 3.02
C GLN A 42 10.62 -36.16 3.39
N SER A 43 10.01 -36.77 4.38
CA SER A 43 8.67 -36.42 4.84
C SER A 43 8.65 -35.17 5.74
N ASN A 44 9.72 -34.96 6.52
CA ASN A 44 9.84 -33.81 7.41
C ASN A 44 10.15 -32.49 6.67
N THR A 45 10.85 -32.51 5.54
CA THR A 45 11.14 -31.35 4.71
C THR A 45 9.89 -30.82 4.01
N THR A 46 9.00 -31.68 3.55
CA THR A 46 7.75 -31.29 2.88
C THR A 46 6.75 -30.65 3.85
N THR A 47 6.66 -31.15 5.07
CA THR A 47 5.76 -30.60 6.10
C THR A 47 6.29 -29.30 6.70
N ALA A 48 7.59 -29.13 6.85
CA ALA A 48 8.22 -27.88 7.30
C ALA A 48 8.03 -26.77 6.25
N SER A 49 8.29 -27.05 4.97
CA SER A 49 8.06 -26.11 3.86
C SER A 49 6.60 -25.65 3.79
N SER A 50 5.63 -26.54 3.94
CA SER A 50 4.20 -26.19 3.91
C SER A 50 3.76 -25.32 5.11
N LYS A 51 4.38 -25.47 6.28
CA LYS A 51 4.11 -24.64 7.47
C LYS A 51 4.71 -23.24 7.32
N GLU A 52 5.94 -23.14 6.81
CA GLU A 52 6.59 -21.86 6.52
C GLU A 52 5.85 -21.08 5.43
N ASP A 53 5.32 -21.75 4.43
CA ASP A 53 4.53 -21.18 3.35
C ASP A 53 3.22 -20.57 3.85
N LYS A 54 2.51 -21.27 4.71
CA LYS A 54 1.30 -20.76 5.37
C LYS A 54 1.60 -19.58 6.27
N TYR A 55 2.76 -19.59 6.94
CA TYR A 55 3.19 -18.46 7.77
C TYR A 55 3.46 -17.20 6.94
N GLY A 56 4.21 -17.29 5.84
CA GLY A 56 4.53 -16.17 4.97
C GLY A 56 3.30 -15.51 4.37
N ALA A 57 2.39 -16.29 3.79
CA ALA A 57 1.14 -15.79 3.22
C ALA A 57 0.24 -15.13 4.29
N LYS A 58 0.13 -15.74 5.49
CA LYS A 58 -0.62 -15.16 6.61
C LYS A 58 0.01 -13.86 7.11
N TYR A 59 1.34 -13.80 7.18
CA TYR A 59 2.07 -12.59 7.54
C TYR A 59 1.74 -11.44 6.58
N CYS A 60 1.86 -11.66 5.26
CA CYS A 60 1.53 -10.66 4.25
C CYS A 60 0.08 -10.18 4.36
N MET A 61 -0.87 -11.10 4.52
CA MET A 61 -2.28 -10.76 4.70
C MET A 61 -2.51 -9.89 5.94
N ASN A 62 -1.95 -10.26 7.09
CA ASN A 62 -2.08 -9.50 8.34
C ASN A 62 -1.44 -8.11 8.26
N LEU A 63 -0.29 -8.01 7.57
CA LEU A 63 0.39 -6.74 7.35
C LEU A 63 -0.50 -5.78 6.55
N VAL A 64 -1.08 -6.25 5.45
CA VAL A 64 -2.00 -5.45 4.61
C VAL A 64 -3.28 -5.11 5.40
N GLN A 65 -3.85 -6.05 6.15
CA GLN A 65 -5.01 -5.80 7.00
C GLN A 65 -4.76 -4.66 8.01
N LYS A 66 -3.56 -4.63 8.60
CA LYS A 66 -3.20 -3.64 9.61
C LYS A 66 -2.94 -2.25 9.04
N TYR A 67 -2.24 -2.17 7.90
CA TYR A 67 -1.71 -0.91 7.38
C TYR A 67 -2.37 -0.42 6.09
N ASP A 68 -3.12 -1.28 5.37
CA ASP A 68 -3.80 -0.95 4.12
C ASP A 68 -5.18 -1.63 4.04
N TYR A 69 -6.04 -1.30 5.02
CA TYR A 69 -7.31 -2.00 5.26
C TYR A 69 -8.29 -1.96 4.07
N GLU A 70 -8.39 -0.83 3.36
CA GLU A 70 -9.29 -0.69 2.22
C GLU A 70 -8.88 -1.61 1.06
N ASN A 71 -7.59 -1.66 0.78
CA ASN A 71 -7.04 -2.58 -0.21
C ASN A 71 -7.02 -4.04 0.27
N TYR A 72 -6.92 -4.30 1.58
CA TYR A 72 -7.13 -5.62 2.15
C TYR A 72 -8.52 -6.15 1.81
N LEU A 73 -9.57 -5.36 2.05
CA LEU A 73 -10.96 -5.74 1.74
C LEU A 73 -11.15 -5.99 0.23
N SER A 74 -10.62 -5.11 -0.61
CA SER A 74 -10.68 -5.27 -2.07
C SER A 74 -9.96 -6.54 -2.54
N THR A 75 -8.81 -6.87 -1.93
CA THR A 75 -8.02 -8.06 -2.26
C THR A 75 -8.74 -9.35 -1.87
N LEU A 76 -9.49 -9.36 -0.78
CA LEU A 76 -10.33 -10.52 -0.40
C LEU A 76 -11.39 -10.88 -1.43
N LEU A 77 -11.80 -9.94 -2.27
CA LEU A 77 -12.83 -10.13 -3.30
C LEU A 77 -12.24 -10.55 -4.66
N LEU A 78 -10.91 -10.53 -4.82
CA LEU A 78 -10.25 -11.07 -6.01
C LEU A 78 -10.48 -12.60 -6.15
N PRO A 79 -10.29 -13.18 -7.34
CA PRO A 79 -10.25 -14.63 -7.53
C PRO A 79 -9.27 -15.30 -6.54
N LYS A 80 -9.64 -16.50 -6.04
CA LYS A 80 -8.87 -17.19 -4.98
C LYS A 80 -7.41 -17.40 -5.37
N GLU A 81 -7.16 -17.69 -6.65
CA GLU A 81 -5.86 -18.00 -7.23
C GLU A 81 -4.92 -16.79 -7.25
N LEU A 82 -5.49 -15.57 -7.27
CA LEU A 82 -4.70 -14.33 -7.32
C LEU A 82 -4.43 -13.75 -5.93
N ARG A 83 -5.24 -14.10 -4.90
CA ARG A 83 -5.16 -13.47 -3.57
C ARG A 83 -3.80 -13.58 -2.91
N PRO A 84 -3.13 -14.76 -2.85
CA PRO A 84 -1.82 -14.86 -2.20
C PRO A 84 -0.79 -13.94 -2.83
N ALA A 85 -0.70 -13.94 -4.16
CA ALA A 85 0.20 -13.09 -4.92
C ALA A 85 -0.14 -11.59 -4.75
N ALA A 86 -1.42 -11.22 -4.78
CA ALA A 86 -1.87 -9.86 -4.54
C ALA A 86 -1.54 -9.38 -3.12
N PHE A 87 -1.68 -10.23 -2.10
CA PHE A 87 -1.26 -9.90 -0.73
C PHE A 87 0.25 -9.76 -0.60
N ALA A 88 1.05 -10.57 -1.30
CA ALA A 88 2.50 -10.44 -1.32
C ALA A 88 2.95 -9.09 -1.91
N LEU A 89 2.39 -8.69 -3.06
CA LEU A 89 2.66 -7.39 -3.70
C LEU A 89 2.25 -6.21 -2.80
N ARG A 90 1.04 -6.27 -2.22
CA ARG A 90 0.58 -5.22 -1.31
C ARG A 90 1.39 -5.16 -0.02
N ALA A 91 1.79 -6.29 0.53
CA ALA A 91 2.66 -6.36 1.70
C ALA A 91 4.03 -5.74 1.41
N PHE A 92 4.61 -6.01 0.23
CA PHE A 92 5.83 -5.35 -0.23
C PHE A 92 5.65 -3.82 -0.28
N ASN A 93 4.57 -3.33 -0.90
CA ASN A 93 4.27 -1.89 -0.94
C ASN A 93 4.13 -1.26 0.45
N VAL A 94 3.50 -1.98 1.40
CA VAL A 94 3.38 -1.53 2.80
C VAL A 94 4.75 -1.42 3.46
N GLU A 95 5.62 -2.42 3.33
CA GLU A 95 6.95 -2.38 3.93
C GLU A 95 7.82 -1.27 3.33
N VAL A 96 7.80 -1.09 2.01
CA VAL A 96 8.51 0.03 1.35
C VAL A 96 7.98 1.38 1.85
N SER A 97 6.67 1.55 1.95
CA SER A 97 6.04 2.77 2.46
C SER A 97 6.47 3.07 3.90
N ARG A 98 6.56 2.03 4.76
CA ARG A 98 6.99 2.16 6.15
C ARG A 98 8.48 2.46 6.29
N SER A 99 9.26 2.22 5.27
CA SER A 99 10.70 2.52 5.26
C SER A 99 11.01 4.03 5.27
N VAL A 100 10.05 4.87 4.89
CA VAL A 100 10.17 6.34 4.84
C VAL A 100 9.15 7.05 5.76
N GLY A 101 8.45 6.30 6.62
CA GLY A 101 7.42 6.87 7.51
C GLY A 101 7.97 7.84 8.53
N ALA A 102 7.08 8.67 9.11
CA ALA A 102 7.36 9.77 10.05
C ALA A 102 8.18 9.40 11.30
N GLN A 103 8.40 8.11 11.56
CA GLN A 103 9.21 7.62 12.69
C GLN A 103 10.71 7.57 12.41
N ILE A 104 11.13 7.80 11.16
CA ILE A 104 12.53 7.77 10.77
C ILE A 104 13.03 9.20 10.80
N SER A 105 13.63 9.59 11.91
CA SER A 105 14.18 10.94 12.13
C SER A 105 15.38 11.21 11.22
N GLU A 106 16.07 10.15 10.78
CA GLU A 106 17.30 10.28 10.00
C GLU A 106 17.10 9.92 8.53
N PRO A 107 17.28 10.87 7.59
CA PRO A 107 17.14 10.62 6.16
C PRO A 107 18.05 9.51 5.62
N GLN A 108 19.23 9.34 6.21
CA GLN A 108 20.17 8.28 5.83
C GLN A 108 19.62 6.88 6.09
N ILE A 109 18.94 6.68 7.22
CA ILE A 109 18.30 5.39 7.57
C ILE A 109 17.18 5.08 6.56
N ALA A 110 16.38 6.08 6.18
CA ALA A 110 15.36 5.93 5.15
C ALA A 110 15.96 5.47 3.81
N LYS A 111 17.03 6.14 3.35
CA LYS A 111 17.77 5.77 2.12
C LYS A 111 18.33 4.35 2.18
N MET A 112 18.94 3.96 3.30
CA MET A 112 19.47 2.60 3.46
C MET A 112 18.37 1.54 3.40
N ARG A 113 17.19 1.80 4.00
CA ARG A 113 16.04 0.90 3.96
C ARG A 113 15.44 0.81 2.55
N LEU A 114 15.32 1.92 1.84
CA LEU A 114 14.87 1.92 0.45
C LEU A 114 15.84 1.16 -0.45
N LYS A 115 17.16 1.39 -0.28
CA LYS A 115 18.19 0.63 -1.00
C LYS A 115 18.08 -0.87 -0.74
N PHE A 116 17.87 -1.29 0.52
CA PHE A 116 17.64 -2.70 0.85
C PHE A 116 16.48 -3.28 0.04
N TRP A 117 15.33 -2.59 -0.03
CA TRP A 117 14.17 -3.04 -0.79
C TRP A 117 14.45 -3.06 -2.29
N TYR A 118 15.15 -2.05 -2.80
CA TYR A 118 15.55 -1.97 -4.22
C TYR A 118 16.44 -3.14 -4.62
N ASP A 119 17.50 -3.40 -3.86
CA ASP A 119 18.44 -4.51 -4.11
C ASP A 119 17.75 -5.88 -3.93
N SER A 120 16.76 -5.96 -3.03
CA SER A 120 15.98 -7.18 -2.80
C SER A 120 15.05 -7.53 -3.96
N ILE A 121 14.57 -6.53 -4.72
CA ILE A 121 13.79 -6.79 -5.95
C ILE A 121 14.66 -7.59 -6.92
N ASP A 122 15.91 -7.18 -7.15
CA ASP A 122 16.81 -7.85 -8.09
C ASP A 122 17.00 -9.31 -7.72
N LYS A 123 17.24 -9.58 -6.45
CA LYS A 123 17.38 -10.94 -5.91
C LYS A 123 16.11 -11.80 -6.05
N CYS A 124 14.91 -11.18 -6.04
CA CYS A 124 13.67 -11.91 -6.29
C CYS A 124 13.55 -12.42 -7.74
N PHE A 125 14.20 -11.76 -8.70
CA PHE A 125 14.19 -12.15 -10.11
C PHE A 125 15.38 -13.06 -10.51
N GLU A 126 16.38 -13.22 -9.65
CA GLU A 126 17.51 -14.10 -9.90
C GLU A 126 17.13 -15.60 -9.78
N PRO A 127 17.86 -16.50 -10.48
CA PRO A 127 17.68 -17.94 -10.34
C PRO A 127 17.89 -18.43 -8.90
N GLU A 128 17.44 -19.67 -8.62
CA GLU A 128 17.37 -20.23 -7.24
C GLU A 128 18.70 -20.35 -6.46
N ALA A 129 19.85 -20.17 -7.10
CA ALA A 129 21.17 -20.28 -6.46
C ALA A 129 21.46 -19.21 -5.39
N SER A 130 20.80 -18.03 -5.47
CA SER A 130 20.95 -16.90 -4.51
C SER A 130 20.05 -17.01 -3.28
N LYS A 131 19.73 -18.21 -2.82
CA LYS A 131 18.63 -18.51 -1.88
C LYS A 131 18.78 -17.95 -0.46
N SER A 132 19.98 -17.64 0.03
CA SER A 132 20.19 -17.47 1.47
C SER A 132 19.58 -16.22 2.05
N TYR A 133 19.65 -15.08 1.39
CA TYR A 133 19.26 -13.78 1.92
C TYR A 133 17.74 -13.49 1.89
N VAL A 134 17.01 -14.08 0.92
CA VAL A 134 15.56 -13.83 0.74
C VAL A 134 14.71 -14.66 1.70
N LYS A 135 15.27 -15.71 2.30
CA LYS A 135 14.54 -16.68 3.13
C LYS A 135 14.05 -16.08 4.46
N ASP A 136 14.79 -15.15 5.04
CA ASP A 136 14.54 -14.69 6.40
C ASP A 136 13.43 -13.62 6.49
N GLN A 137 13.13 -12.95 5.36
CA GLN A 137 12.10 -11.92 5.32
C GLN A 137 10.81 -12.45 4.66
N PRO A 138 9.70 -12.60 5.43
CA PRO A 138 8.48 -13.26 4.95
C PRO A 138 7.89 -12.62 3.68
N VAL A 139 7.92 -11.28 3.56
CA VAL A 139 7.38 -10.56 2.40
C VAL A 139 8.21 -10.83 1.14
N LEU A 140 9.55 -10.84 1.26
CA LEU A 140 10.44 -11.12 0.12
C LEU A 140 10.30 -12.57 -0.35
N ARG A 141 10.10 -13.52 0.56
CA ARG A 141 9.84 -14.92 0.23
C ARG A 141 8.57 -15.07 -0.61
N GLU A 142 7.47 -14.43 -0.17
CA GLU A 142 6.20 -14.47 -0.91
C GLU A 142 6.27 -13.68 -2.22
N LEU A 143 7.01 -12.55 -2.25
CA LEU A 143 7.26 -11.79 -3.47
C LEU A 143 8.02 -12.63 -4.49
N ARG A 144 9.11 -13.30 -4.08
CA ARG A 144 9.89 -14.19 -4.94
C ARG A 144 9.04 -15.32 -5.52
N ARG A 145 8.20 -15.96 -4.69
CA ARG A 145 7.26 -16.98 -5.14
C ARG A 145 6.31 -16.42 -6.19
N THR A 146 5.80 -15.22 -5.96
CA THR A 146 4.90 -14.53 -6.88
C THR A 146 5.58 -14.24 -8.22
N VAL A 147 6.81 -13.71 -8.20
CA VAL A 147 7.62 -13.44 -9.41
C VAL A 147 7.95 -14.71 -10.17
N GLY A 148 8.30 -15.79 -9.47
CA GLY A 148 8.57 -17.09 -10.09
C GLY A 148 7.35 -17.75 -10.74
N ALA A 149 6.16 -17.53 -10.20
CA ALA A 149 4.91 -18.09 -10.71
C ALA A 149 4.24 -17.23 -11.80
N ARG A 150 4.56 -15.94 -11.89
CA ARG A 150 3.93 -14.97 -12.79
C ARG A 150 4.97 -14.08 -13.45
N LYS A 151 4.75 -13.74 -14.73
CA LYS A 151 5.61 -12.78 -15.46
C LYS A 151 5.28 -11.36 -15.04
N LEU A 152 5.92 -10.86 -13.98
CA LEU A 152 5.77 -9.50 -13.51
C LEU A 152 6.86 -8.60 -14.08
N ASN A 153 6.50 -7.36 -14.40
CA ASN A 153 7.45 -6.35 -14.83
C ASN A 153 8.17 -5.75 -13.62
N LYS A 154 9.47 -5.97 -13.54
CA LYS A 154 10.35 -5.46 -12.49
C LYS A 154 10.29 -3.93 -12.34
N ILE A 155 10.00 -3.21 -13.43
CA ILE A 155 9.93 -1.74 -13.46
C ILE A 155 8.88 -1.23 -12.46
N TYR A 156 7.70 -1.83 -12.37
CA TYR A 156 6.66 -1.39 -11.44
C TYR A 156 7.06 -1.58 -9.98
N LEU A 157 7.75 -2.68 -9.64
CA LEU A 157 8.28 -2.89 -8.30
C LEU A 157 9.37 -1.85 -7.95
N ARG A 158 10.26 -1.53 -8.90
CA ARG A 158 11.27 -0.50 -8.71
C ARG A 158 10.65 0.89 -8.54
N ARG A 159 9.63 1.26 -9.34
CA ARG A 159 8.89 2.52 -9.19
C ARG A 159 8.30 2.69 -7.80
N LEU A 160 7.77 1.63 -7.19
CA LEU A 160 7.28 1.67 -5.81
C LEU A 160 8.34 2.08 -4.79
N VAL A 161 9.61 1.75 -5.04
CA VAL A 161 10.73 2.12 -4.17
C VAL A 161 11.24 3.52 -4.52
N THR A 162 11.59 3.77 -5.80
CA THR A 162 12.24 5.01 -6.23
C THR A 162 11.35 6.24 -6.04
N ALA A 163 10.04 6.13 -6.24
CA ALA A 163 9.11 7.22 -5.95
C ALA A 163 9.18 7.70 -4.50
N ARG A 164 9.58 6.82 -3.57
CA ARG A 164 9.69 7.14 -2.14
C ARG A 164 11.06 7.62 -1.70
N GLU A 165 12.01 7.76 -2.62
CA GLU A 165 13.30 8.42 -2.35
C GLU A 165 13.13 9.94 -2.19
N ARG A 166 12.00 10.49 -2.61
CA ARG A 166 11.62 11.89 -2.39
C ARG A 166 11.66 12.22 -0.90
N PRO A 167 12.37 13.30 -0.49
CA PRO A 167 12.38 13.75 0.90
C PRO A 167 10.97 14.13 1.39
N ALA A 168 10.63 13.73 2.62
CA ALA A 168 9.30 13.99 3.20
C ALA A 168 9.00 15.50 3.40
N ASN A 169 10.04 16.33 3.46
CA ASN A 169 9.95 17.79 3.58
C ASN A 169 9.92 18.52 2.22
N GLN A 170 10.02 17.81 1.12
CA GLN A 170 9.94 18.41 -0.21
C GLN A 170 8.48 18.54 -0.65
N ALA A 171 8.01 19.76 -0.90
CA ALA A 171 6.68 19.99 -1.46
C ALA A 171 6.62 19.56 -2.94
N PHE A 172 5.44 19.23 -3.43
CA PHE A 172 5.18 19.11 -4.87
C PHE A 172 5.13 20.52 -5.46
N GLU A 173 5.76 20.73 -6.60
CA GLU A 173 5.72 22.03 -7.27
C GLU A 173 4.42 22.19 -8.06
N THR A 174 4.02 21.16 -8.81
CA THR A 174 2.86 21.19 -9.72
C THR A 174 1.90 20.02 -9.48
N LEU A 175 0.66 20.16 -9.95
CA LEU A 175 -0.33 19.07 -9.98
C LEU A 175 0.18 17.87 -10.79
N ARG A 176 0.94 18.13 -11.85
CA ARG A 176 1.55 17.07 -12.65
C ARG A 176 2.56 16.24 -11.85
N GLU A 177 3.39 16.87 -11.04
CA GLU A 177 4.33 16.16 -10.18
C GLU A 177 3.61 15.29 -9.13
N LEU A 178 2.50 15.79 -8.61
CA LEU A 178 1.62 15.04 -7.72
C LEU A 178 1.01 13.82 -8.43
N GLU A 179 0.53 13.99 -9.67
CA GLU A 179 0.02 12.89 -10.50
C GLU A 179 1.09 11.86 -10.81
N ASP A 180 2.31 12.30 -11.18
CA ASP A 180 3.44 11.42 -11.50
C ASP A 180 3.83 10.58 -10.27
N TYR A 181 3.82 11.16 -9.08
CA TYR A 181 4.04 10.42 -7.84
C TYR A 181 2.93 9.38 -7.58
N ALA A 182 1.68 9.76 -7.80
CA ALA A 182 0.54 8.85 -7.67
C ALA A 182 0.60 7.71 -8.70
N ASP A 183 1.01 7.99 -9.93
CA ASP A 183 1.23 6.99 -10.97
C ASP A 183 2.35 6.01 -10.60
N GLN A 184 3.50 6.52 -10.17
CA GLN A 184 4.63 5.68 -9.77
C GLN A 184 4.33 4.81 -8.56
N THR A 185 3.45 5.23 -7.67
CA THR A 185 3.09 4.48 -6.46
C THR A 185 1.83 3.63 -6.65
N CYS A 186 0.66 4.25 -6.72
CA CYS A 186 -0.62 3.52 -6.73
C CYS A 186 -0.92 2.87 -8.09
N ALA A 187 -0.63 3.54 -9.23
CA ALA A 187 -0.86 2.93 -10.52
C ALA A 187 0.10 1.76 -10.77
N SER A 188 1.38 1.88 -10.40
CA SER A 188 2.32 0.76 -10.48
C SER A 188 1.83 -0.48 -9.72
N MET A 189 1.18 -0.31 -8.56
CA MET A 189 0.55 -1.41 -7.83
C MET A 189 -0.62 -2.03 -8.60
N LEU A 190 -1.46 -1.21 -9.23
CA LEU A 190 -2.58 -1.71 -10.02
C LEU A 190 -2.10 -2.43 -11.28
N HIS A 191 -1.09 -1.92 -11.97
CA HIS A 191 -0.46 -2.61 -13.10
C HIS A 191 0.09 -3.99 -12.70
N LEU A 192 0.76 -4.11 -11.56
CA LEU A 192 1.20 -5.40 -11.03
C LEU A 192 0.03 -6.37 -10.79
N LEU A 193 -1.10 -5.87 -10.29
CA LEU A 193 -2.30 -6.70 -10.10
C LEU A 193 -2.95 -7.10 -11.45
N VAL A 194 -2.90 -6.23 -12.46
CA VAL A 194 -3.33 -6.57 -13.83
C VAL A 194 -2.42 -7.64 -14.42
N GLU A 195 -1.10 -7.50 -14.30
CA GLU A 195 -0.14 -8.51 -14.76
C GLU A 195 -0.35 -9.87 -14.09
N LEU A 196 -0.73 -9.92 -12.79
CA LEU A 196 -1.10 -11.16 -12.11
C LEU A 196 -2.26 -11.89 -12.79
N SER A 197 -3.19 -11.17 -13.39
CA SER A 197 -4.33 -11.75 -14.10
C SER A 197 -3.93 -12.37 -15.45
N GLY A 198 -2.74 -12.04 -15.97
CA GLY A 198 -2.26 -12.47 -17.27
C GLY A 198 -2.88 -11.74 -18.46
N ILE A 199 -3.75 -10.75 -18.24
CA ILE A 199 -4.39 -9.96 -19.28
C ILE A 199 -3.44 -8.82 -19.70
N LYS A 200 -3.33 -8.67 -21.03
CA LYS A 200 -2.61 -7.58 -21.67
C LYS A 200 -3.60 -6.85 -22.57
N ASP A 201 -4.07 -5.73 -22.09
CA ASP A 201 -5.08 -4.92 -22.77
C ASP A 201 -4.81 -3.44 -22.46
N LEU A 202 -4.75 -2.62 -23.50
CA LEU A 202 -4.42 -1.20 -23.37
C LEU A 202 -5.47 -0.43 -22.56
N GLN A 203 -6.75 -0.77 -22.72
CA GLN A 203 -7.84 -0.10 -21.99
C GLN A 203 -7.79 -0.45 -20.49
N VAL A 204 -7.41 -1.69 -20.16
CA VAL A 204 -7.18 -2.12 -18.78
C VAL A 204 -6.02 -1.35 -18.15
N ASP A 205 -4.92 -1.16 -18.90
CA ASP A 205 -3.76 -0.41 -18.43
C ASP A 205 -4.08 1.08 -18.24
N HIS A 206 -4.84 1.68 -19.16
CA HIS A 206 -5.30 3.07 -19.03
C HIS A 206 -6.22 3.23 -17.79
N ALA A 207 -7.18 2.31 -17.63
CA ALA A 207 -8.07 2.34 -16.48
C ALA A 207 -7.28 2.17 -15.16
N ALA A 208 -6.24 1.31 -15.14
CA ALA A 208 -5.38 1.11 -13.98
C ALA A 208 -4.55 2.36 -13.65
N SER A 209 -4.00 3.03 -14.67
CA SER A 209 -3.26 4.29 -14.47
C SER A 209 -4.18 5.37 -13.89
N HIS A 210 -5.36 5.60 -14.47
CA HIS A 210 -6.30 6.59 -13.95
C HIS A 210 -6.78 6.27 -12.53
N LEU A 211 -7.15 5.02 -12.24
CA LEU A 211 -7.52 4.64 -10.88
C LEU A 211 -6.37 4.81 -9.89
N GLY A 212 -5.15 4.49 -10.31
CA GLY A 212 -3.96 4.65 -9.48
C GLY A 212 -3.69 6.12 -9.12
N LYS A 213 -3.80 7.02 -10.11
CA LYS A 213 -3.69 8.47 -9.88
C LYS A 213 -4.77 8.96 -8.92
N ALA A 214 -6.04 8.60 -9.15
CA ALA A 214 -7.12 8.95 -8.24
C ALA A 214 -6.88 8.45 -6.81
N GLN A 215 -6.42 7.21 -6.67
CA GLN A 215 -6.12 6.60 -5.37
C GLN A 215 -4.95 7.28 -4.67
N GLY A 216 -3.86 7.55 -5.40
CA GLY A 216 -2.66 8.19 -4.85
C GLY A 216 -2.97 9.60 -4.33
N ILE A 217 -3.67 10.42 -5.13
CA ILE A 217 -4.07 11.77 -4.73
C ILE A 217 -5.00 11.73 -3.50
N ALA A 218 -6.00 10.83 -3.48
CA ALA A 218 -6.90 10.68 -2.35
C ALA A 218 -6.18 10.25 -1.06
N ILE A 219 -5.16 9.37 -1.16
CA ILE A 219 -4.32 8.95 -0.03
C ILE A 219 -3.50 10.12 0.48
N LEU A 220 -2.90 10.92 -0.41
CA LEU A 220 -2.10 12.09 -0.04
C LEU A 220 -2.95 13.16 0.64
N LEU A 221 -4.14 13.48 0.13
CA LEU A 221 -5.08 14.39 0.80
C LEU A 221 -5.45 13.90 2.20
N ARG A 222 -5.74 12.60 2.34
CA ARG A 222 -6.09 12.00 3.63
C ARG A 222 -4.94 11.99 4.63
N ALA A 223 -3.70 12.04 4.15
CA ALA A 223 -2.50 12.08 4.99
C ALA A 223 -2.25 13.47 5.61
N ILE A 224 -2.73 14.56 5.00
CA ILE A 224 -2.45 15.95 5.43
C ILE A 224 -2.76 16.19 6.92
N PRO A 225 -3.93 15.82 7.48
CA PRO A 225 -4.22 16.06 8.88
C PRO A 225 -3.30 15.30 9.85
N HIS A 226 -2.57 14.31 9.35
CA HIS A 226 -1.64 13.48 10.12
C HIS A 226 -0.18 13.87 9.89
N ALA A 227 0.08 14.83 8.99
CA ALA A 227 1.44 15.29 8.69
C ALA A 227 2.06 15.97 9.91
N GLY A 228 3.30 15.58 10.23
CA GLY A 228 4.09 16.26 11.25
C GLY A 228 4.54 17.66 10.78
N ARG A 229 4.92 18.53 11.73
CA ARG A 229 5.39 19.90 11.42
C ARG A 229 6.60 19.95 10.47
N GLN A 230 7.35 18.86 10.37
CA GLN A 230 8.55 18.76 9.51
C GLN A 230 8.25 18.18 8.12
N GLN A 231 7.01 17.81 7.84
CA GLN A 231 6.61 17.25 6.55
C GLN A 231 5.97 18.34 5.68
N ALA A 232 6.31 18.33 4.40
CA ALA A 232 5.63 19.19 3.43
C ALA A 232 4.16 18.74 3.27
N VAL A 233 3.29 19.71 3.08
CA VAL A 233 1.90 19.46 2.73
C VAL A 233 1.84 18.91 1.30
N CYS A 234 1.02 17.87 1.09
CA CYS A 234 0.85 17.24 -0.22
C CYS A 234 -0.02 18.06 -1.20
N VAL A 235 -0.26 19.35 -0.93
CA VAL A 235 -0.88 20.30 -1.87
C VAL A 235 0.24 20.96 -2.67
N PRO A 236 0.21 20.95 -4.02
CA PRO A 236 1.24 21.55 -4.85
C PRO A 236 1.40 23.05 -4.62
N LEU A 237 2.65 23.54 -4.73
CA LEU A 237 2.96 24.96 -4.54
C LEU A 237 2.18 25.85 -5.50
N GLU A 238 2.02 25.44 -6.77
CA GLU A 238 1.23 26.21 -7.76
C GLU A 238 -0.22 26.43 -7.29
N VAL A 239 -0.85 25.43 -6.65
CA VAL A 239 -2.20 25.56 -6.12
C VAL A 239 -2.22 26.49 -4.91
N LEU A 240 -1.24 26.36 -4.01
CA LEU A 240 -1.10 27.23 -2.84
C LEU A 240 -0.90 28.69 -3.25
N VAL A 241 -0.03 28.96 -4.22
CA VAL A 241 0.21 30.32 -4.74
C VAL A 241 -1.02 30.88 -5.43
N LYS A 242 -1.69 30.09 -6.27
CA LYS A 242 -2.91 30.49 -6.98
C LYS A 242 -4.02 30.99 -6.03
N HIS A 243 -4.17 30.33 -4.88
CA HIS A 243 -5.21 30.67 -3.89
C HIS A 243 -4.69 31.54 -2.73
N GLY A 244 -3.43 31.96 -2.74
CA GLY A 244 -2.82 32.79 -1.70
C GLY A 244 -2.82 32.12 -0.31
N VAL A 245 -2.57 30.79 -0.26
CA VAL A 245 -2.62 29.97 0.94
C VAL A 245 -1.22 29.47 1.30
N SER A 246 -0.84 29.58 2.57
CA SER A 246 0.41 28.97 3.07
C SER A 246 0.21 27.51 3.48
N GLN A 247 1.28 26.74 3.49
CA GLN A 247 1.24 25.35 3.98
C GLN A 247 0.75 25.26 5.43
N GLU A 248 1.11 26.26 6.27
CA GLU A 248 0.66 26.31 7.66
C GLU A 248 -0.86 26.46 7.78
N ARG A 249 -1.49 27.26 6.92
CA ARG A 249 -2.98 27.40 6.88
C ARG A 249 -3.65 26.07 6.53
N ILE A 250 -3.10 25.29 5.59
CA ILE A 250 -3.59 23.94 5.27
C ILE A 250 -3.51 23.02 6.50
N LEU A 251 -2.40 23.06 7.25
CA LEU A 251 -2.20 22.21 8.44
C LEU A 251 -3.11 22.60 9.61
N ARG A 252 -3.42 23.89 9.77
CA ARG A 252 -4.38 24.37 10.78
C ARG A 252 -5.80 23.92 10.49
N SER A 253 -6.15 23.74 9.21
CA SER A 253 -7.47 23.27 8.76
C SER A 253 -8.64 24.03 9.41
N ASP A 254 -8.59 25.37 9.43
CA ASP A 254 -9.66 26.19 9.99
C ASP A 254 -10.95 26.02 9.18
N ARG A 255 -12.10 25.88 9.89
CA ARG A 255 -13.39 25.52 9.29
C ARG A 255 -13.97 26.58 8.34
N ASN A 256 -13.49 27.80 8.39
CA ASN A 256 -14.03 28.93 7.62
C ASN A 256 -12.98 29.53 6.66
N ASP A 257 -11.91 28.82 6.35
CA ASP A 257 -10.88 29.30 5.44
C ASP A 257 -11.21 28.91 3.99
N LYS A 258 -11.87 29.82 3.27
CA LYS A 258 -12.25 29.62 1.85
C LYS A 258 -11.06 29.33 0.95
N GLY A 259 -9.90 29.94 1.17
CA GLY A 259 -8.72 29.68 0.38
C GLY A 259 -8.23 28.24 0.55
N VAL A 260 -8.26 27.71 1.78
CA VAL A 260 -7.95 26.31 2.07
C VAL A 260 -8.97 25.39 1.41
N GLU A 261 -10.29 25.70 1.51
CA GLU A 261 -11.35 24.93 0.84
C GLU A 261 -11.11 24.83 -0.66
N GLU A 262 -10.79 25.96 -1.32
CA GLU A 262 -10.52 26.02 -2.77
C GLU A 262 -9.27 25.22 -3.17
N CYS A 263 -8.18 25.30 -2.39
CA CYS A 263 -6.99 24.47 -2.61
C CYS A 263 -7.32 22.98 -2.57
N ILE A 264 -8.02 22.54 -1.54
CA ILE A 264 -8.38 21.13 -1.37
C ILE A 264 -9.40 20.68 -2.43
N PHE A 265 -10.35 21.55 -2.78
CA PHE A 265 -11.29 21.32 -3.87
C PHE A 265 -10.59 21.09 -5.20
N GLU A 266 -9.57 21.89 -5.56
CA GLU A 266 -8.84 21.76 -6.81
C GLU A 266 -8.11 20.40 -6.89
N VAL A 267 -7.37 20.02 -5.85
CA VAL A 267 -6.66 18.75 -5.78
C VAL A 267 -7.65 17.57 -5.74
N ALA A 268 -8.75 17.67 -5.00
CA ALA A 268 -9.77 16.62 -4.94
C ALA A 268 -10.51 16.48 -6.28
N SER A 269 -10.71 17.58 -7.02
CA SER A 269 -11.32 17.60 -8.36
C SER A 269 -10.45 16.85 -9.36
N LEU A 270 -9.14 16.98 -9.29
CA LEU A 270 -8.21 16.20 -10.10
C LEU A 270 -8.37 14.70 -9.84
N ALA A 271 -8.40 14.28 -8.57
CA ALA A 271 -8.64 12.88 -8.21
C ALA A 271 -9.99 12.37 -8.74
N ASN A 272 -11.05 13.19 -8.64
CA ASN A 272 -12.38 12.86 -9.14
C ASN A 272 -12.42 12.75 -10.68
N THR A 273 -11.66 13.58 -11.39
CA THR A 273 -11.53 13.50 -12.86
C THR A 273 -10.93 12.17 -13.27
N HIS A 274 -9.85 11.73 -12.63
CA HIS A 274 -9.27 10.43 -12.88
C HIS A 274 -10.23 9.27 -12.52
N LEU A 275 -10.98 9.39 -11.44
CA LEU A 275 -11.98 8.38 -11.08
C LEU A 275 -13.11 8.29 -12.12
N LYS A 276 -13.56 9.42 -12.69
CA LYS A 276 -14.54 9.46 -13.77
C LYS A 276 -14.00 8.79 -15.03
N LEU A 277 -12.76 9.11 -15.43
CA LEU A 277 -12.10 8.49 -16.58
C LEU A 277 -11.97 6.97 -16.41
N THR A 278 -11.59 6.51 -15.21
CA THR A 278 -11.61 5.07 -14.89
C THR A 278 -12.98 4.47 -15.15
N ARG A 279 -14.06 5.09 -14.69
CA ARG A 279 -15.43 4.60 -14.85
C ARG A 279 -15.88 4.57 -16.32
N GLN A 280 -15.42 5.50 -17.13
CA GLN A 280 -15.69 5.52 -18.57
C GLN A 280 -15.02 4.34 -19.30
N LEU A 281 -13.84 3.93 -18.86
CA LEU A 281 -13.10 2.80 -19.43
C LEU A 281 -13.58 1.43 -18.91
N LEU A 282 -14.18 1.37 -17.71
CA LEU A 282 -14.62 0.10 -17.10
C LEU A 282 -15.54 -0.78 -17.96
N PRO A 283 -16.46 -0.26 -18.80
CA PRO A 283 -17.26 -1.09 -19.70
C PRO A 283 -16.42 -1.92 -20.68
N GLU A 284 -15.27 -1.41 -21.12
CA GLU A 284 -14.33 -2.07 -22.03
C GLU A 284 -13.44 -3.09 -21.30
N VAL A 285 -13.27 -2.94 -19.97
CA VAL A 285 -12.46 -3.85 -19.16
C VAL A 285 -13.13 -5.23 -19.05
N PRO A 286 -12.42 -6.34 -19.36
CA PRO A 286 -12.94 -7.69 -19.22
C PRO A 286 -13.43 -8.00 -17.79
N ARG A 287 -14.59 -8.66 -17.67
CA ARG A 287 -15.23 -8.94 -16.36
C ARG A 287 -14.31 -9.66 -15.37
N VAL A 288 -13.40 -10.50 -15.88
CA VAL A 288 -12.45 -11.28 -15.05
C VAL A 288 -11.54 -10.39 -14.22
N VAL A 289 -11.12 -9.23 -14.77
CA VAL A 289 -10.19 -8.31 -14.08
C VAL A 289 -10.88 -7.12 -13.41
N ARG A 290 -12.18 -6.90 -13.63
CA ARG A 290 -12.90 -5.75 -13.05
C ARG A 290 -12.75 -5.65 -11.53
N LYS A 291 -12.63 -6.77 -10.83
CA LYS A 291 -12.44 -6.79 -9.37
C LYS A 291 -11.14 -6.11 -8.91
N ILE A 292 -10.15 -5.94 -9.78
CA ILE A 292 -8.93 -5.18 -9.49
C ILE A 292 -9.25 -3.70 -9.27
N PHE A 293 -10.34 -3.20 -9.87
CA PHE A 293 -10.79 -1.80 -9.80
C PHE A 293 -11.72 -1.50 -8.61
N LEU A 294 -11.97 -2.47 -7.73
CA LEU A 294 -12.77 -2.27 -6.50
C LEU A 294 -12.29 -1.12 -5.58
N PRO A 295 -10.99 -0.77 -5.52
CA PRO A 295 -10.56 0.41 -4.77
C PRO A 295 -11.28 1.71 -5.16
N ALA A 296 -11.81 1.82 -6.39
CA ALA A 296 -12.64 2.94 -6.83
C ALA A 296 -13.80 3.25 -5.86
N VAL A 297 -14.38 2.21 -5.23
CA VAL A 297 -15.50 2.35 -4.27
C VAL A 297 -15.08 3.10 -3.01
N ALA A 298 -13.87 2.82 -2.51
CA ALA A 298 -13.34 3.48 -1.32
C ALA A 298 -12.98 4.94 -1.62
N ILE A 299 -12.36 5.20 -2.78
CA ILE A 299 -11.98 6.52 -3.25
C ILE A 299 -13.23 7.41 -3.43
N ASP A 300 -14.24 6.91 -4.12
CA ASP A 300 -15.51 7.58 -4.33
C ASP A 300 -16.17 7.96 -3.00
N GLY A 301 -16.23 7.00 -2.06
CA GLY A 301 -16.77 7.25 -0.74
C GLY A 301 -15.98 8.30 0.06
N TYR A 302 -14.66 8.35 -0.10
CA TYR A 302 -13.83 9.38 0.53
C TYR A 302 -14.08 10.77 -0.08
N LEU A 303 -14.02 10.88 -1.41
CA LEU A 303 -14.24 12.14 -2.12
C LEU A 303 -15.64 12.71 -1.85
N GLU A 304 -16.67 11.85 -1.76
CA GLU A 304 -18.02 12.28 -1.42
C GLU A 304 -18.12 12.77 0.04
N ARG A 305 -17.46 12.13 1.00
CA ARG A 305 -17.40 12.64 2.38
C ARG A 305 -16.66 13.98 2.45
N LEU A 306 -15.58 14.13 1.71
CA LEU A 306 -14.81 15.35 1.62
C LEU A 306 -15.65 16.51 1.04
N ARG A 307 -16.40 16.24 -0.04
CA ARG A 307 -17.34 17.19 -0.64
C ARG A 307 -18.42 17.63 0.37
N ARG A 308 -19.02 16.67 1.11
CA ARG A 308 -20.06 16.97 2.13
C ARG A 308 -19.52 17.73 3.32
N SER A 309 -18.24 17.64 3.60
CA SER A 309 -17.58 18.38 4.67
C SER A 309 -17.02 19.74 4.22
N HIS A 310 -17.41 20.23 3.05
CA HIS A 310 -16.88 21.47 2.46
C HIS A 310 -15.35 21.44 2.38
N PHE A 311 -14.80 20.29 1.92
CA PHE A 311 -13.36 20.04 1.74
C PHE A 311 -12.52 20.23 3.02
N LEU A 312 -13.14 20.18 4.20
CA LEU A 312 -12.47 20.20 5.49
C LEU A 312 -11.83 18.82 5.77
N LEU A 313 -10.51 18.71 5.58
CA LEU A 313 -9.77 17.45 5.73
C LEU A 313 -9.84 16.88 7.16
N ALA A 314 -9.82 17.74 8.19
CA ALA A 314 -9.90 17.34 9.59
C ALA A 314 -11.34 17.03 10.06
N HIS A 315 -12.33 17.03 9.16
CA HIS A 315 -13.71 16.68 9.53
C HIS A 315 -13.78 15.21 10.01
N PRO A 316 -14.52 14.91 11.10
CA PRO A 316 -14.60 13.55 11.65
C PRO A 316 -15.04 12.48 10.64
N SER A 317 -15.87 12.81 9.66
CA SER A 317 -16.30 11.88 8.61
C SER A 317 -15.18 11.49 7.65
N CYS A 318 -14.19 12.38 7.43
CA CYS A 318 -13.02 12.13 6.58
C CYS A 318 -11.92 11.39 7.35
N MET A 319 -11.81 11.60 8.66
CA MET A 319 -10.82 11.02 9.54
C MET A 319 -11.14 9.57 9.94
N LYS A 320 -12.41 9.23 10.05
CA LYS A 320 -12.86 7.90 10.48
C LYS A 320 -12.86 6.90 9.32
N ARG A 321 -12.60 5.65 9.66
CA ARG A 321 -12.78 4.54 8.72
C ARG A 321 -14.23 4.45 8.28
N ASP A 322 -14.42 4.11 7.01
CA ASP A 322 -15.73 3.82 6.47
C ASP A 322 -16.21 2.44 6.94
N THR A 323 -17.10 2.42 7.91
CA THR A 323 -17.65 1.18 8.46
C THR A 323 -18.57 0.43 7.49
N LEU A 324 -19.15 1.13 6.51
CA LEU A 324 -20.01 0.55 5.49
C LEU A 324 -19.26 0.07 4.26
N LEU A 325 -17.94 0.32 4.18
CA LEU A 325 -17.13 -0.08 3.03
C LEU A 325 -17.23 -1.59 2.71
N PRO A 326 -17.15 -2.53 3.68
CA PRO A 326 -17.28 -3.95 3.36
C PRO A 326 -18.60 -4.29 2.67
N ALA A 327 -19.71 -3.75 3.17
CA ALA A 327 -21.03 -3.97 2.60
C ALA A 327 -21.14 -3.36 1.18
N ARG A 328 -20.62 -2.12 0.99
CA ARG A 328 -20.59 -1.48 -0.34
C ARG A 328 -19.73 -2.24 -1.33
N LEU A 329 -18.56 -2.71 -0.95
CA LEU A 329 -17.70 -3.53 -1.80
C LEU A 329 -18.39 -4.83 -2.20
N PHE A 330 -19.01 -5.52 -1.25
CA PHE A 330 -19.76 -6.76 -1.52
C PHE A 330 -20.89 -6.50 -2.51
N TRP A 331 -21.72 -5.48 -2.27
CA TRP A 331 -22.83 -5.10 -3.14
C TRP A 331 -22.38 -4.73 -4.55
N LYS A 332 -21.38 -3.86 -4.65
CA LYS A 332 -20.80 -3.45 -5.93
C LYS A 332 -20.20 -4.62 -6.71
N THR A 333 -19.57 -5.58 -6.01
CA THR A 333 -19.04 -6.79 -6.64
C THR A 333 -20.14 -7.68 -7.18
N LEU A 334 -21.26 -7.80 -6.46
CA LEU A 334 -22.41 -8.62 -6.90
C LEU A 334 -23.02 -8.10 -8.20
N PHE A 335 -23.15 -6.78 -8.33
CA PHE A 335 -23.73 -6.13 -9.51
C PHE A 335 -22.72 -5.71 -10.58
N ASN A 336 -21.41 -5.95 -10.38
CA ASN A 336 -20.32 -5.49 -11.25
C ASN A 336 -20.37 -3.99 -11.59
N LYS A 337 -20.80 -3.14 -10.64
CA LYS A 337 -20.92 -1.67 -10.77
C LYS A 337 -20.00 -0.98 -9.76
N TYR A 338 -18.89 -0.41 -10.20
CA TYR A 338 -17.96 0.35 -9.35
C TYR A 338 -17.47 1.62 -10.02
#